data_0ed4c40f124d52e8d7a60c4505664916
#
_entry.id   0ed4c40f124d52e8d7a60c4505664916
#
_cell.length_a   1.000
_cell.length_b   1.000
_cell.length_c   1.000
_cell.angle_alpha   90.00
_cell.angle_beta   90.00
_cell.angle_gamma   90.00
#
_symmetry.space_group_name_H-M   'P 1'
#
loop_
_entity.id
_entity.type
_entity.pdbx_description
1 polymer ?
#
loop_
_entity_poly.entity_id
_entity_poly.type
_entity_poly.pdbx_seq_one_letter_code
_entity_poly.pdbx_strand_id
1 'polypeptide(L)'
;MKGHILGVESTAHTFSVSVVSPKGEILSNEKSVYVPPEGSGIHPFEASQSHLASAARVLSDALAAPGVSLDELDGVAYAMGPGLGPCLRVGAIVARTLASSLRVPLVPVNHAIGHIELGCLLTGAKDPLVLLVSGGHTMILAYSAQRWRVMGESLDLTLGQLLDQFGRHHGLASPCGRAIEDAASRSTEYLRLPYTVKGNDVSFSGMLTAAKLLLDRGAAFDSVSYSLQETAFAMVVEVTERALAFTGKKEVMIVGGVAANRRLSAMMADMAARHSARVTMAPLAYSGDCGAQIAWTGVLALRSGIEVPVEDSKVLQSWRLDRVDIPWRS
;
A
#
# COMPACT_ATOMS: atom_id res chain seq x y z
N MET A 1 27.54 -0.65 -5.29
CA MET A 1 26.69 -1.65 -4.67
C MET A 1 26.74 -2.92 -5.51
N LYS A 2 27.25 -4.01 -4.95
CA LYS A 2 27.30 -5.35 -5.59
C LYS A 2 26.42 -6.36 -4.85
N GLY A 3 26.19 -6.14 -3.57
CA GLY A 3 25.38 -6.97 -2.70
C GLY A 3 23.91 -6.60 -2.66
N HIS A 4 23.17 -7.32 -1.86
CA HIS A 4 21.71 -7.24 -1.74
C HIS A 4 21.28 -6.20 -0.70
N ILE A 5 20.00 -5.80 -0.74
CA ILE A 5 19.39 -4.99 0.31
C ILE A 5 18.33 -5.81 1.02
N LEU A 6 18.41 -5.83 2.35
CA LEU A 6 17.35 -6.36 3.21
C LEU A 6 16.37 -5.24 3.54
N GLY A 7 15.08 -5.47 3.33
CA GLY A 7 14.01 -4.51 3.64
C GLY A 7 13.11 -5.01 4.75
N VAL A 8 12.80 -4.13 5.70
CA VAL A 8 11.89 -4.39 6.83
C VAL A 8 10.64 -3.51 6.70
N GLU A 9 9.50 -4.14 6.48
CA GLU A 9 8.17 -3.52 6.48
C GLU A 9 7.47 -3.80 7.81
N SER A 10 6.92 -2.75 8.43
CA SER A 10 6.21 -2.86 9.72
C SER A 10 5.24 -1.72 9.98
N THR A 11 4.64 -1.15 8.95
CA THR A 11 3.86 0.10 9.08
C THR A 11 2.51 -0.08 9.75
N ALA A 12 1.86 -1.24 9.60
CA ALA A 12 0.52 -1.49 10.10
C ALA A 12 0.37 -2.90 10.70
N HIS A 13 -0.42 -3.77 10.08
CA HIS A 13 -0.71 -5.13 10.58
C HIS A 13 0.26 -6.20 10.05
N THR A 14 1.08 -5.86 9.05
CA THR A 14 2.04 -6.78 8.44
C THR A 14 3.45 -6.48 8.97
N PHE A 15 4.14 -7.51 9.46
CA PHE A 15 5.59 -7.51 9.63
C PHE A 15 6.20 -8.37 8.53
N SER A 16 7.08 -7.79 7.73
CA SER A 16 7.68 -8.50 6.60
C SER A 16 9.15 -8.16 6.44
N VAL A 17 9.93 -9.17 6.05
CA VAL A 17 11.34 -9.03 5.69
C VAL A 17 11.56 -9.63 4.31
N SER A 18 12.29 -8.93 3.49
CA SER A 18 12.65 -9.36 2.14
C SER A 18 14.08 -9.03 1.82
N VAL A 19 14.69 -9.82 0.93
CA VAL A 19 16.00 -9.53 0.35
C VAL A 19 15.84 -9.35 -1.16
N VAL A 20 16.36 -8.24 -1.67
CA VAL A 20 16.28 -7.89 -3.09
C VAL A 20 17.68 -7.64 -3.64
N SER A 21 17.95 -8.22 -4.82
CA SER A 21 19.21 -8.03 -5.52
C SER A 21 19.35 -6.59 -6.09
N PRO A 22 20.56 -6.14 -6.41
CA PRO A 22 20.75 -4.86 -7.09
C PRO A 22 19.97 -4.75 -8.41
N LYS A 23 19.65 -5.86 -9.07
CA LYS A 23 18.92 -5.89 -10.34
C LYS A 23 17.41 -5.91 -10.17
N GLY A 24 16.90 -5.97 -8.92
CA GLY A 24 15.47 -6.03 -8.62
C GLY A 24 14.91 -7.46 -8.54
N GLU A 25 15.76 -8.49 -8.48
CA GLU A 25 15.29 -9.85 -8.23
C GLU A 25 14.92 -9.97 -6.74
N ILE A 26 13.71 -10.41 -6.46
CA ILE A 26 13.22 -10.64 -5.09
C ILE A 26 13.67 -12.04 -4.69
N LEU A 27 14.68 -12.11 -3.82
CA LEU A 27 15.29 -13.38 -3.39
C LEU A 27 14.49 -14.03 -2.26
N SER A 28 13.89 -13.21 -1.39
CA SER A 28 12.99 -13.66 -0.32
C SER A 28 11.91 -12.62 -0.06
N ASN A 29 10.75 -13.07 0.45
CA ASN A 29 9.65 -12.16 0.85
C ASN A 29 8.78 -12.83 1.90
N GLU A 30 9.26 -12.85 3.14
CA GLU A 30 8.61 -13.50 4.27
C GLU A 30 7.79 -12.51 5.08
N LYS A 31 6.67 -12.96 5.63
CA LYS A 31 5.77 -12.09 6.40
C LYS A 31 4.99 -12.80 7.48
N SER A 32 4.59 -12.02 8.46
CA SER A 32 3.58 -12.37 9.48
C SER A 32 2.51 -11.28 9.50
N VAL A 33 1.26 -11.68 9.48
CA VAL A 33 0.13 -10.75 9.44
C VAL A 33 -0.64 -10.86 10.75
N TYR A 34 -0.78 -9.74 11.46
CA TYR A 34 -1.67 -9.65 12.62
C TYR A 34 -3.12 -9.59 12.14
N VAL A 35 -3.93 -10.52 12.63
CA VAL A 35 -5.37 -10.56 12.38
C VAL A 35 -6.08 -10.09 13.65
N PRO A 36 -6.78 -8.94 13.62
CA PRO A 36 -7.52 -8.47 14.78
C PRO A 36 -8.71 -9.38 15.09
N PRO A 37 -9.19 -9.42 16.34
CA PRO A 37 -10.43 -10.12 16.70
C PRO A 37 -11.62 -9.68 15.83
N GLU A 38 -12.60 -10.58 15.65
CA GLU A 38 -13.80 -10.30 14.87
C GLU A 38 -14.49 -9.00 15.35
N GLY A 39 -14.96 -8.20 14.39
CA GLY A 39 -15.63 -6.92 14.66
C GLY A 39 -14.69 -5.79 15.09
N SER A 40 -13.42 -6.05 15.40
CA SER A 40 -12.44 -5.03 15.77
C SER A 40 -11.61 -4.55 14.57
N GLY A 41 -11.00 -3.36 14.71
CA GLY A 41 -9.97 -2.86 13.81
C GLY A 41 -8.56 -3.20 14.30
N ILE A 42 -7.54 -2.80 13.55
CA ILE A 42 -6.15 -2.96 13.93
C ILE A 42 -5.86 -2.09 15.17
N HIS A 43 -5.56 -2.73 16.30
CA HIS A 43 -5.11 -2.04 17.49
C HIS A 43 -3.58 -1.88 17.46
N PRO A 44 -3.03 -0.65 17.45
CA PRO A 44 -1.60 -0.40 17.21
C PRO A 44 -0.66 -1.13 18.17
N PHE A 45 -1.04 -1.22 19.44
CA PHE A 45 -0.25 -1.92 20.46
C PHE A 45 -0.23 -3.43 20.21
N GLU A 46 -1.39 -4.06 19.99
CA GLU A 46 -1.50 -5.50 19.74
C GLU A 46 -0.77 -5.91 18.45
N ALA A 47 -0.92 -5.12 17.38
CA ALA A 47 -0.17 -5.34 16.14
C ALA A 47 1.34 -5.29 16.40
N SER A 48 1.82 -4.32 17.21
CA SER A 48 3.24 -4.24 17.55
C SER A 48 3.73 -5.43 18.40
N GLN A 49 2.92 -5.96 19.30
CA GLN A 49 3.25 -7.19 20.06
C GLN A 49 3.34 -8.41 19.13
N SER A 50 2.42 -8.53 18.16
CA SER A 50 2.49 -9.56 17.11
C SER A 50 3.78 -9.44 16.27
N HIS A 51 4.18 -8.21 15.93
CA HIS A 51 5.45 -7.97 15.22
C HIS A 51 6.65 -8.42 16.05
N LEU A 52 6.72 -8.04 17.32
CA LEU A 52 7.79 -8.47 18.23
C LEU A 52 7.88 -9.99 18.33
N ALA A 53 6.74 -10.67 18.48
CA ALA A 53 6.68 -12.13 18.61
C ALA A 53 7.13 -12.85 17.32
N SER A 54 6.89 -12.27 16.15
CA SER A 54 7.18 -12.90 14.85
C SER A 54 8.50 -12.46 14.21
N ALA A 55 9.09 -11.34 14.66
CA ALA A 55 10.22 -10.70 13.98
C ALA A 55 11.42 -11.64 13.77
N ALA A 56 11.85 -12.37 14.82
CA ALA A 56 13.00 -13.26 14.73
C ALA A 56 12.77 -14.39 13.72
N ARG A 57 11.57 -15.00 13.74
CA ARG A 57 11.21 -16.06 12.79
C ARG A 57 11.16 -15.53 11.36
N VAL A 58 10.44 -14.44 11.10
CA VAL A 58 10.30 -13.86 9.74
C VAL A 58 11.66 -13.45 9.18
N LEU A 59 12.54 -12.90 10.02
CA LEU A 59 13.92 -12.58 9.63
C LEU A 59 14.71 -13.84 9.28
N SER A 60 14.66 -14.86 10.15
CA SER A 60 15.35 -16.13 9.92
C SER A 60 14.88 -16.81 8.62
N ASP A 61 13.56 -16.85 8.39
CA ASP A 61 12.98 -17.45 7.19
C ASP A 61 13.43 -16.68 5.91
N ALA A 62 13.45 -15.35 5.96
CA ALA A 62 13.91 -14.52 4.85
C ALA A 62 15.40 -14.73 4.51
N LEU A 63 16.24 -14.94 5.53
CA LEU A 63 17.68 -15.17 5.37
C LEU A 63 18.02 -16.63 5.00
N ALA A 64 17.11 -17.55 5.23
CA ALA A 64 17.28 -18.98 4.85
C ALA A 64 16.98 -19.24 3.37
N ALA A 65 16.51 -18.25 2.63
CA ALA A 65 16.19 -18.41 1.21
C ALA A 65 17.46 -18.68 0.38
N PRO A 66 17.35 -19.53 -0.67
CA PRO A 66 18.48 -19.80 -1.56
C PRO A 66 19.09 -18.54 -2.18
N GLY A 67 20.39 -18.42 -2.16
CA GLY A 67 21.11 -17.26 -2.72
C GLY A 67 21.11 -16.02 -1.81
N VAL A 68 20.72 -16.15 -0.55
CA VAL A 68 20.81 -15.08 0.45
C VAL A 68 21.93 -15.39 1.46
N SER A 69 22.86 -14.46 1.63
CA SER A 69 23.91 -14.52 2.65
C SER A 69 24.00 -13.17 3.37
N LEU A 70 24.21 -13.20 4.69
CA LEU A 70 24.44 -11.99 5.48
C LEU A 70 25.65 -11.18 5.02
N ASP A 71 26.71 -11.87 4.59
CA ASP A 71 27.95 -11.24 4.12
C ASP A 71 27.78 -10.55 2.74
N GLU A 72 26.69 -10.82 2.05
CA GLU A 72 26.35 -10.23 0.75
C GLU A 72 25.34 -9.08 0.87
N LEU A 73 25.01 -8.66 2.09
CA LEU A 73 24.15 -7.50 2.30
C LEU A 73 24.96 -6.20 2.23
N ASP A 74 24.61 -5.33 1.29
CA ASP A 74 25.21 -3.98 1.14
C ASP A 74 24.44 -2.91 1.95
N GLY A 75 23.28 -3.25 2.55
CA GLY A 75 22.51 -2.32 3.36
C GLY A 75 21.22 -2.93 3.91
N VAL A 76 20.65 -2.24 4.90
CA VAL A 76 19.36 -2.55 5.50
C VAL A 76 18.42 -1.38 5.33
N ALA A 77 17.29 -1.60 4.66
CA ALA A 77 16.23 -0.61 4.50
C ALA A 77 15.07 -0.87 5.48
N TYR A 78 14.45 0.18 5.96
CA TYR A 78 13.30 0.07 6.85
C TYR A 78 12.20 1.06 6.50
N ALA A 79 10.95 0.68 6.73
CA ALA A 79 9.82 1.58 6.63
C ALA A 79 9.89 2.63 7.74
N MET A 80 10.41 3.82 7.42
CA MET A 80 10.48 4.92 8.37
C MET A 80 9.11 5.53 8.64
N GLY A 81 8.17 5.38 7.71
CA GLY A 81 6.80 5.88 7.76
C GLY A 81 6.19 6.06 6.36
N PRO A 82 4.92 6.52 6.27
CA PRO A 82 3.99 6.69 7.37
C PRO A 82 3.50 5.36 7.94
N GLY A 83 2.89 5.36 9.13
CA GLY A 83 2.32 4.16 9.74
C GLY A 83 2.05 4.27 11.24
N LEU A 84 1.63 3.15 11.83
CA LEU A 84 1.37 3.04 13.26
C LEU A 84 2.67 3.10 14.06
N GLY A 85 2.82 4.10 14.91
CA GLY A 85 4.05 4.36 15.64
C GLY A 85 4.63 3.18 16.42
N PRO A 86 3.84 2.41 17.19
CA PRO A 86 4.32 1.20 17.85
C PRO A 86 4.88 0.17 16.87
N CYS A 87 4.20 -0.07 15.76
CA CYS A 87 4.62 -1.02 14.71
C CYS A 87 5.91 -0.55 14.02
N LEU A 88 5.97 0.69 13.58
CA LEU A 88 7.16 1.30 12.96
C LEU A 88 8.41 1.16 13.85
N ARG A 89 8.26 1.33 15.17
CA ARG A 89 9.38 1.20 16.11
C ARG A 89 9.95 -0.22 16.14
N VAL A 90 9.12 -1.25 16.03
CA VAL A 90 9.60 -2.64 15.98
C VAL A 90 10.49 -2.85 14.76
N GLY A 91 10.03 -2.48 13.57
CA GLY A 91 10.83 -2.61 12.35
C GLY A 91 12.11 -1.79 12.38
N ALA A 92 12.04 -0.55 12.91
CA ALA A 92 13.21 0.30 13.05
C ALA A 92 14.26 -0.31 14.01
N ILE A 93 13.84 -0.95 15.11
CA ILE A 93 14.77 -1.63 16.03
C ILE A 93 15.44 -2.80 15.32
N VAL A 94 14.68 -3.65 14.63
CA VAL A 94 15.24 -4.78 13.86
C VAL A 94 16.27 -4.29 12.84
N ALA A 95 15.91 -3.29 12.04
CA ALA A 95 16.78 -2.75 11.00
C ALA A 95 18.06 -2.11 11.57
N ARG A 96 17.95 -1.32 12.62
CA ARG A 96 19.11 -0.72 13.32
C ARG A 96 20.07 -1.77 13.87
N THR A 97 19.52 -2.79 14.52
CA THR A 97 20.33 -3.88 15.07
C THR A 97 21.12 -4.59 13.98
N LEU A 98 20.45 -4.93 12.87
CA LEU A 98 21.10 -5.57 11.74
C LEU A 98 22.15 -4.67 11.09
N ALA A 99 21.80 -3.42 10.76
CA ALA A 99 22.75 -2.47 10.13
C ALA A 99 23.98 -2.25 10.99
N SER A 100 23.82 -2.07 12.32
CA SER A 100 24.92 -1.91 13.25
C SER A 100 25.80 -3.17 13.37
N SER A 101 25.17 -4.35 13.46
CA SER A 101 25.91 -5.61 13.60
C SER A 101 26.69 -5.97 12.35
N LEU A 102 26.12 -5.70 11.17
CA LEU A 102 26.76 -5.99 9.88
C LEU A 102 27.66 -4.84 9.41
N ARG A 103 27.61 -3.68 10.05
CA ARG A 103 28.32 -2.44 9.67
C ARG A 103 27.99 -2.00 8.24
N VAL A 104 26.73 -2.07 7.86
CA VAL A 104 26.23 -1.64 6.56
C VAL A 104 25.31 -0.42 6.71
N PRO A 105 25.11 0.38 5.65
CA PRO A 105 24.19 1.51 5.62
C PRO A 105 22.79 1.17 6.07
N LEU A 106 22.15 2.09 6.81
CA LEU A 106 20.73 2.04 7.17
C LEU A 106 19.97 3.02 6.27
N VAL A 107 18.95 2.51 5.55
CA VAL A 107 18.25 3.27 4.51
C VAL A 107 16.79 3.52 4.92
N PRO A 108 16.40 4.81 5.11
CA PRO A 108 15.02 5.16 5.43
C PRO A 108 14.16 5.13 4.17
N VAL A 109 13.02 4.42 4.22
CA VAL A 109 12.09 4.30 3.09
C VAL A 109 10.71 4.80 3.48
N ASN A 110 10.10 5.60 2.61
CA ASN A 110 8.69 5.94 2.72
C ASN A 110 7.85 4.77 2.18
N HIS A 111 6.99 4.24 3.01
CA HIS A 111 6.14 3.08 2.70
C HIS A 111 5.31 3.24 1.42
N ALA A 112 4.69 4.42 1.23
CA ALA A 112 3.87 4.68 0.04
C ALA A 112 4.72 4.76 -1.24
N ILE A 113 5.91 5.34 -1.17
CA ILE A 113 6.90 5.30 -2.25
C ILE A 113 7.32 3.85 -2.53
N GLY A 114 7.47 3.04 -1.48
CA GLY A 114 7.74 1.61 -1.61
C GLY A 114 6.77 0.88 -2.53
N HIS A 115 5.46 1.05 -2.30
CA HIS A 115 4.43 0.48 -3.18
C HIS A 115 4.57 0.92 -4.63
N ILE A 116 4.87 2.19 -4.86
CA ILE A 116 5.00 2.75 -6.21
C ILE A 116 6.23 2.19 -6.91
N GLU A 117 7.40 2.23 -6.27
CA GLU A 117 8.65 1.80 -6.88
C GLU A 117 8.68 0.29 -7.15
N LEU A 118 8.14 -0.52 -6.22
CA LEU A 118 7.97 -1.95 -6.47
C LEU A 118 6.98 -2.22 -7.61
N GLY A 119 5.86 -1.48 -7.64
CA GLY A 119 4.91 -1.54 -8.74
C GLY A 119 5.55 -1.25 -10.08
N CYS A 120 6.36 -0.19 -10.18
CA CYS A 120 7.10 0.17 -11.39
C CYS A 120 8.10 -0.92 -11.80
N LEU A 121 8.82 -1.51 -10.84
CA LEU A 121 9.73 -2.63 -11.12
C LEU A 121 9.00 -3.81 -11.76
N LEU A 122 7.92 -4.25 -11.11
CA LEU A 122 7.22 -5.48 -11.48
C LEU A 122 6.37 -5.36 -12.75
N THR A 123 5.91 -4.15 -13.07
CA THR A 123 5.09 -3.88 -14.28
C THR A 123 5.89 -3.33 -15.45
N GLY A 124 7.11 -2.86 -15.22
CA GLY A 124 7.90 -2.15 -16.20
C GLY A 124 7.39 -0.73 -16.50
N ALA A 125 6.46 -0.21 -15.69
CA ALA A 125 5.92 1.14 -15.82
C ALA A 125 7.01 2.19 -15.58
N LYS A 126 7.17 3.13 -16.54
CA LYS A 126 8.22 4.16 -16.46
C LYS A 126 7.71 5.48 -15.90
N ASP A 127 6.58 5.96 -16.40
CA ASP A 127 5.98 7.24 -16.01
C ASP A 127 4.45 7.14 -15.88
N PRO A 128 3.94 6.26 -14.99
CA PRO A 128 2.50 6.07 -14.84
C PRO A 128 1.84 7.22 -14.08
N LEU A 129 0.53 7.42 -14.33
CA LEU A 129 -0.37 7.96 -13.33
C LEU A 129 -0.63 6.83 -12.31
N VAL A 130 -0.37 7.07 -11.04
CA VAL A 130 -0.51 6.04 -10.01
C VAL A 130 -1.80 6.23 -9.23
N LEU A 131 -2.60 5.18 -9.13
CA LEU A 131 -3.67 5.06 -8.15
C LEU A 131 -3.18 4.20 -6.99
N LEU A 132 -2.89 4.83 -5.85
CA LEU A 132 -2.51 4.15 -4.61
C LEU A 132 -3.76 3.95 -3.74
N VAL A 133 -4.21 2.70 -3.59
CA VAL A 133 -5.41 2.35 -2.83
C VAL A 133 -5.14 1.23 -1.83
N SER A 134 -5.19 1.58 -0.54
CA SER A 134 -4.90 0.67 0.56
C SER A 134 -5.77 0.99 1.79
N GLY A 135 -5.53 0.31 2.91
CA GLY A 135 -6.11 0.68 4.20
C GLY A 135 -5.66 2.05 4.70
N GLY A 136 -4.46 2.50 4.31
CA GLY A 136 -3.88 3.79 4.73
C GLY A 136 -4.02 4.92 3.70
N HIS A 137 -4.22 4.61 2.42
CA HIS A 137 -4.15 5.60 1.35
C HIS A 137 -5.26 5.43 0.31
N THR A 138 -5.74 6.54 -0.22
CA THR A 138 -6.50 6.64 -1.47
C THR A 138 -6.04 7.93 -2.14
N MET A 139 -5.10 7.79 -3.07
CA MET A 139 -4.41 8.92 -3.70
C MET A 139 -4.19 8.66 -5.18
N ILE A 140 -4.33 9.69 -5.99
CA ILE A 140 -3.93 9.73 -7.39
C ILE A 140 -2.66 10.55 -7.48
N LEU A 141 -1.61 10.01 -8.10
CA LEU A 141 -0.27 10.56 -8.07
C LEU A 141 0.33 10.63 -9.46
N ALA A 142 1.03 11.72 -9.74
CA ALA A 142 1.84 11.90 -10.95
C ALA A 142 3.25 12.32 -10.56
N TYR A 143 4.26 11.74 -11.21
CA TYR A 143 5.65 12.16 -11.00
C TYR A 143 5.93 13.46 -11.73
N SER A 144 6.50 14.46 -11.01
CA SER A 144 6.91 15.74 -11.56
C SER A 144 7.90 16.44 -10.62
N ALA A 145 8.94 17.05 -11.18
CA ALA A 145 9.95 17.80 -10.45
C ALA A 145 10.52 17.00 -9.25
N GLN A 146 11.02 15.81 -9.52
CA GLN A 146 11.65 14.89 -8.58
C GLN A 146 10.78 14.47 -7.39
N ARG A 147 9.45 14.54 -7.52
CA ARG A 147 8.49 14.12 -6.47
C ARG A 147 7.24 13.51 -7.07
N TRP A 148 6.62 12.65 -6.33
CA TRP A 148 5.25 12.25 -6.58
C TRP A 148 4.30 13.35 -6.10
N ARG A 149 3.53 13.91 -7.01
CA ARG A 149 2.56 14.97 -6.74
C ARG A 149 1.17 14.38 -6.58
N VAL A 150 0.48 14.79 -5.51
CA VAL A 150 -0.92 14.39 -5.29
C VAL A 150 -1.80 15.18 -6.26
N MET A 151 -2.48 14.45 -7.15
CA MET A 151 -3.43 14.98 -8.12
C MET A 151 -4.86 14.93 -7.57
N GLY A 152 -5.10 14.10 -6.56
CA GLY A 152 -6.34 13.95 -5.82
C GLY A 152 -6.17 12.92 -4.71
N GLU A 153 -6.93 13.09 -3.63
CA GLU A 153 -6.88 12.17 -2.48
C GLU A 153 -8.25 12.05 -1.78
N SER A 154 -8.39 11.10 -0.88
CA SER A 154 -9.55 11.07 -0.01
C SER A 154 -9.42 12.08 1.10
N LEU A 155 -10.49 12.88 1.32
CA LEU A 155 -10.53 13.94 2.34
C LEU A 155 -10.85 13.40 3.76
N ASP A 156 -11.29 12.14 3.87
CA ASP A 156 -11.73 11.56 5.15
C ASP A 156 -11.28 10.09 5.29
N LEU A 157 -12.10 9.14 4.87
CA LEU A 157 -11.78 7.71 4.91
C LEU A 157 -11.08 7.27 3.64
N THR A 158 -10.12 6.37 3.76
CA THR A 158 -9.58 5.69 2.58
C THR A 158 -10.59 4.68 2.02
N LEU A 159 -10.42 4.29 0.76
CA LEU A 159 -11.26 3.25 0.14
C LEU A 159 -11.18 1.92 0.89
N GLY A 160 -9.99 1.54 1.36
CA GLY A 160 -9.82 0.35 2.20
C GLY A 160 -10.56 0.46 3.54
N GLN A 161 -10.50 1.62 4.20
CA GLN A 161 -11.24 1.87 5.44
C GLN A 161 -12.76 1.86 5.22
N LEU A 162 -13.24 2.39 4.10
CA LEU A 162 -14.66 2.32 3.74
C LEU A 162 -15.14 0.87 3.71
N LEU A 163 -14.44 0.01 2.95
CA LEU A 163 -14.78 -1.41 2.84
C LEU A 163 -14.68 -2.12 4.20
N ASP A 164 -13.61 -1.90 4.93
CA ASP A 164 -13.40 -2.53 6.23
C ASP A 164 -14.41 -2.12 7.29
N GLN A 165 -14.73 -0.82 7.38
CA GLN A 165 -15.70 -0.35 8.37
C GLN A 165 -17.13 -0.76 8.02
N PHE A 166 -17.46 -0.90 6.73
CA PHE A 166 -18.75 -1.42 6.29
C PHE A 166 -18.84 -2.92 6.59
N GLY A 167 -17.83 -3.71 6.22
CA GLY A 167 -17.83 -5.15 6.48
C GLY A 167 -17.86 -5.50 7.97
N ARG A 168 -17.10 -4.79 8.81
CA ARG A 168 -17.15 -4.96 10.26
C ARG A 168 -18.53 -4.62 10.86
N HIS A 169 -19.22 -3.61 10.34
CA HIS A 169 -20.58 -3.31 10.76
C HIS A 169 -21.56 -4.49 10.51
N HIS A 170 -21.27 -5.30 9.50
CA HIS A 170 -22.00 -6.55 9.21
C HIS A 170 -21.41 -7.77 9.96
N GLY A 171 -20.42 -7.60 10.83
CA GLY A 171 -19.80 -8.69 11.60
C GLY A 171 -18.67 -9.44 10.91
N LEU A 172 -18.14 -8.92 9.78
CA LEU A 172 -17.00 -9.54 9.10
C LEU A 172 -15.67 -9.24 9.79
N ALA A 173 -14.72 -10.16 9.69
CA ALA A 173 -13.32 -9.95 10.09
C ALA A 173 -12.55 -9.10 9.08
N SER A 174 -11.70 -8.18 9.54
CA SER A 174 -10.80 -7.42 8.67
C SER A 174 -9.62 -8.29 8.16
N PRO A 175 -9.18 -8.09 6.91
CA PRO A 175 -9.66 -7.14 5.91
C PRO A 175 -10.93 -7.63 5.16
N CYS A 176 -11.95 -6.77 5.08
CA CYS A 176 -13.26 -7.15 4.56
C CYS A 176 -13.38 -7.06 3.03
N GLY A 177 -12.41 -6.48 2.33
CA GLY A 177 -12.50 -6.15 0.91
C GLY A 177 -12.91 -7.33 0.02
N ARG A 178 -12.34 -8.52 0.25
CA ARG A 178 -12.66 -9.75 -0.50
C ARG A 178 -14.10 -10.22 -0.27
N ALA A 179 -14.51 -10.26 1.00
CA ALA A 179 -15.88 -10.70 1.35
C ALA A 179 -16.94 -9.76 0.77
N ILE A 180 -16.66 -8.44 0.72
CA ILE A 180 -17.54 -7.46 0.09
C ILE A 180 -17.56 -7.64 -1.42
N GLU A 181 -16.43 -7.90 -2.08
CA GLU A 181 -16.38 -8.20 -3.52
C GLU A 181 -17.22 -9.44 -3.86
N ASP A 182 -17.07 -10.50 -3.07
CA ASP A 182 -17.82 -11.74 -3.26
C ASP A 182 -19.34 -11.53 -2.99
N ALA A 183 -19.72 -10.74 -1.99
CA ALA A 183 -21.12 -10.34 -1.73
C ALA A 183 -21.69 -9.50 -2.89
N ALA A 184 -20.96 -8.47 -3.32
CA ALA A 184 -21.35 -7.60 -4.43
C ALA A 184 -21.58 -8.38 -5.74
N SER A 185 -20.83 -9.46 -5.97
CA SER A 185 -20.94 -10.29 -7.17
C SER A 185 -22.26 -11.08 -7.23
N ARG A 186 -22.99 -11.22 -6.13
CA ARG A 186 -24.27 -11.95 -6.03
C ARG A 186 -25.49 -11.06 -6.23
N SER A 187 -25.31 -9.75 -6.41
CA SER A 187 -26.42 -8.81 -6.62
C SER A 187 -26.17 -7.92 -7.84
N THR A 188 -27.26 -7.47 -8.44
CA THR A 188 -27.29 -6.41 -9.45
C THR A 188 -28.24 -5.28 -9.03
N GLU A 189 -28.83 -5.39 -7.84
CA GLU A 189 -29.73 -4.37 -7.30
C GLU A 189 -28.90 -3.18 -6.81
N TYR A 190 -29.13 -2.01 -7.42
CA TYR A 190 -28.45 -0.78 -7.07
C TYR A 190 -29.31 0.08 -6.15
N LEU A 191 -28.80 0.30 -4.94
CA LEU A 191 -29.37 1.19 -3.93
C LEU A 191 -28.59 2.51 -3.94
N ARG A 192 -29.31 3.62 -4.07
CA ARG A 192 -28.68 4.94 -4.19
C ARG A 192 -27.89 5.29 -2.92
N LEU A 193 -26.61 5.60 -3.09
CA LEU A 193 -25.69 6.08 -2.04
C LEU A 193 -25.19 7.49 -2.37
N PRO A 194 -24.75 8.26 -1.37
CA PRO A 194 -24.12 9.56 -1.60
C PRO A 194 -22.89 9.45 -2.52
N TYR A 195 -22.80 10.37 -3.47
CA TYR A 195 -21.68 10.50 -4.41
C TYR A 195 -21.02 11.84 -4.15
N THR A 196 -19.81 11.85 -3.55
CA THR A 196 -19.15 13.08 -3.10
C THR A 196 -17.76 13.19 -3.69
N VAL A 197 -17.66 13.91 -4.81
CA VAL A 197 -16.41 14.32 -5.47
C VAL A 197 -16.30 15.82 -5.40
N LYS A 198 -15.14 16.34 -4.95
CA LYS A 198 -14.84 17.78 -4.83
C LYS A 198 -13.55 18.08 -5.58
N GLY A 199 -13.65 18.62 -6.80
CA GLY A 199 -12.49 18.73 -7.68
C GLY A 199 -11.94 17.35 -8.03
N ASN A 200 -10.71 17.07 -7.64
CA ASN A 200 -10.09 15.75 -7.79
C ASN A 200 -10.06 14.93 -6.48
N ASP A 201 -10.71 15.41 -5.44
CA ASP A 201 -10.76 14.73 -4.15
C ASP A 201 -12.09 14.00 -3.96
N VAL A 202 -12.07 12.94 -3.15
CA VAL A 202 -13.23 12.12 -2.83
C VAL A 202 -13.50 12.11 -1.33
N SER A 203 -14.75 11.86 -0.92
CA SER A 203 -15.14 11.71 0.50
C SER A 203 -16.08 10.52 0.64
N PHE A 204 -15.76 9.62 1.55
CA PHE A 204 -16.47 8.35 1.73
C PHE A 204 -17.26 8.25 3.03
N SER A 205 -17.08 9.15 4.01
CA SER A 205 -17.73 9.05 5.33
C SER A 205 -19.25 9.10 5.24
N GLY A 206 -19.81 9.98 4.40
CA GLY A 206 -21.26 10.06 4.16
C GLY A 206 -21.81 8.81 3.49
N MET A 207 -21.06 8.22 2.56
CA MET A 207 -21.41 6.95 1.90
C MET A 207 -21.43 5.79 2.90
N LEU A 208 -20.40 5.70 3.75
CA LEU A 208 -20.33 4.69 4.81
C LEU A 208 -21.52 4.76 5.74
N THR A 209 -21.88 5.97 6.20
CA THR A 209 -23.03 6.19 7.08
C THR A 209 -24.32 5.75 6.41
N ALA A 210 -24.53 6.12 5.14
CA ALA A 210 -25.72 5.73 4.39
C ALA A 210 -25.80 4.22 4.16
N ALA A 211 -24.67 3.56 3.83
CA ALA A 211 -24.61 2.12 3.62
C ALA A 211 -24.95 1.33 4.91
N LYS A 212 -24.39 1.76 6.06
CA LYS A 212 -24.73 1.17 7.37
C LYS A 212 -26.22 1.33 7.67
N LEU A 213 -26.78 2.51 7.45
CA LEU A 213 -28.20 2.77 7.69
C LEU A 213 -29.13 1.92 6.81
N LEU A 214 -28.73 1.61 5.56
CA LEU A 214 -29.47 0.68 4.70
C LEU A 214 -29.47 -0.73 5.29
N LEU A 215 -28.34 -1.23 5.79
CA LEU A 215 -28.27 -2.53 6.48
C LEU A 215 -29.14 -2.55 7.74
N ASP A 216 -29.05 -1.51 8.57
CA ASP A 216 -29.84 -1.39 9.82
C ASP A 216 -31.37 -1.35 9.55
N ARG A 217 -31.76 -0.93 8.35
CA ARG A 217 -33.15 -0.95 7.87
C ARG A 217 -33.57 -2.26 7.18
N GLY A 218 -32.69 -3.25 7.15
CA GLY A 218 -32.99 -4.58 6.61
C GLY A 218 -32.69 -4.76 5.11
N ALA A 219 -31.98 -3.84 4.46
CA ALA A 219 -31.54 -4.06 3.09
C ALA A 219 -30.57 -5.25 3.03
N ALA A 220 -30.62 -6.02 1.93
CA ALA A 220 -29.76 -7.18 1.74
C ALA A 220 -28.29 -6.77 1.68
N PHE A 221 -27.41 -7.47 2.41
CA PHE A 221 -25.98 -7.20 2.46
C PHE A 221 -25.34 -7.22 1.06
N ASP A 222 -25.75 -8.16 0.20
CA ASP A 222 -25.23 -8.29 -1.16
C ASP A 222 -25.59 -7.06 -2.01
N SER A 223 -26.81 -6.54 -1.91
CA SER A 223 -27.27 -5.35 -2.65
C SER A 223 -26.58 -4.07 -2.16
N VAL A 224 -26.39 -3.93 -0.83
CA VAL A 224 -25.65 -2.77 -0.28
C VAL A 224 -24.18 -2.87 -0.64
N SER A 225 -23.57 -4.07 -0.59
CA SER A 225 -22.17 -4.30 -0.99
C SER A 225 -21.94 -3.96 -2.47
N TYR A 226 -22.84 -4.39 -3.36
CA TYR A 226 -22.83 -4.04 -4.77
C TYR A 226 -22.87 -2.53 -4.95
N SER A 227 -23.85 -1.87 -4.35
CA SER A 227 -24.06 -0.43 -4.47
C SER A 227 -22.91 0.39 -3.92
N LEU A 228 -22.34 -0.03 -2.77
CA LEU A 228 -21.18 0.60 -2.15
C LEU A 228 -19.97 0.53 -3.08
N GLN A 229 -19.68 -0.67 -3.60
CA GLN A 229 -18.58 -0.92 -4.51
C GLN A 229 -18.71 -0.11 -5.80
N GLU A 230 -19.87 -0.20 -6.49
CA GLU A 230 -20.10 0.53 -7.74
C GLU A 230 -19.97 2.04 -7.56
N THR A 231 -20.54 2.60 -6.48
CA THR A 231 -20.51 4.05 -6.24
C THR A 231 -19.12 4.54 -5.86
N ALA A 232 -18.45 3.85 -4.92
CA ALA A 232 -17.11 4.26 -4.47
C ALA A 232 -16.07 4.14 -5.58
N PHE A 233 -16.13 3.07 -6.38
CA PHE A 233 -15.20 2.89 -7.49
C PHE A 233 -15.47 3.87 -8.63
N ALA A 234 -16.74 4.19 -8.93
CA ALA A 234 -17.06 5.22 -9.91
C ALA A 234 -16.45 6.58 -9.52
N MET A 235 -16.49 6.96 -8.23
CA MET A 235 -15.86 8.20 -7.76
C MET A 235 -14.34 8.17 -7.97
N VAL A 236 -13.67 7.06 -7.62
CA VAL A 236 -12.21 6.93 -7.78
C VAL A 236 -11.82 6.90 -9.26
N VAL A 237 -12.60 6.23 -10.11
CA VAL A 237 -12.39 6.21 -11.57
C VAL A 237 -12.53 7.60 -12.15
N GLU A 238 -13.57 8.35 -11.79
CA GLU A 238 -13.81 9.72 -12.27
C GLU A 238 -12.64 10.66 -11.97
N VAL A 239 -12.15 10.66 -10.72
CA VAL A 239 -11.04 11.54 -10.35
C VAL A 239 -9.71 11.09 -10.98
N THR A 240 -9.53 9.77 -11.17
CA THR A 240 -8.37 9.24 -11.91
C THR A 240 -8.43 9.62 -13.39
N GLU A 241 -9.62 9.57 -14.02
CA GLU A 241 -9.83 10.00 -15.39
C GLU A 241 -9.50 11.50 -15.60
N ARG A 242 -9.96 12.35 -14.69
CA ARG A 242 -9.61 13.78 -14.70
C ARG A 242 -8.10 14.02 -14.61
N ALA A 243 -7.43 13.30 -13.70
CA ALA A 243 -5.98 13.39 -13.55
C ALA A 243 -5.24 12.86 -14.79
N LEU A 244 -5.74 11.78 -15.41
CA LEU A 244 -5.19 11.20 -16.63
C LEU A 244 -5.31 12.19 -17.81
N ALA A 245 -6.48 12.79 -17.99
CA ALA A 245 -6.70 13.79 -19.01
C ALA A 245 -5.84 15.04 -18.81
N PHE A 246 -5.70 15.50 -17.56
CA PHE A 246 -4.89 16.68 -17.23
C PHE A 246 -3.39 16.44 -17.45
N THR A 247 -2.88 15.26 -17.04
CA THR A 247 -1.44 14.94 -17.12
C THR A 247 -1.02 14.44 -18.50
N GLY A 248 -1.96 13.97 -19.31
CA GLY A 248 -1.69 13.38 -20.65
C GLY A 248 -0.93 12.06 -20.60
N LYS A 249 -0.78 11.44 -19.42
CA LYS A 249 -0.09 10.15 -19.26
C LYS A 249 -0.80 9.04 -20.04
N LYS A 250 -0.06 7.99 -20.39
CA LYS A 250 -0.55 6.87 -21.23
C LYS A 250 -0.62 5.56 -20.50
N GLU A 251 -0.39 5.60 -19.19
CA GLU A 251 -0.44 4.44 -18.33
C GLU A 251 -1.00 4.82 -16.97
N VAL A 252 -1.93 4.00 -16.47
CA VAL A 252 -2.44 4.06 -15.09
C VAL A 252 -1.92 2.81 -14.37
N MET A 253 -1.19 3.00 -13.27
CA MET A 253 -0.73 1.90 -12.44
C MET A 253 -1.49 1.89 -11.13
N ILE A 254 -2.11 0.77 -10.79
CA ILE A 254 -2.84 0.59 -9.53
C ILE A 254 -1.95 -0.16 -8.55
N VAL A 255 -1.75 0.38 -7.35
CA VAL A 255 -0.96 -0.21 -6.27
C VAL A 255 -1.68 -0.16 -4.92
N GLY A 256 -1.27 -1.02 -4.00
CA GLY A 256 -1.89 -1.18 -2.68
C GLY A 256 -2.90 -2.32 -2.64
N GLY A 257 -3.28 -2.76 -1.43
CA GLY A 257 -4.07 -3.98 -1.23
C GLY A 257 -5.47 -3.97 -1.89
N VAL A 258 -6.10 -2.80 -2.06
CA VAL A 258 -7.41 -2.68 -2.73
C VAL A 258 -7.30 -2.86 -4.26
N ALA A 259 -6.09 -2.74 -4.83
CA ALA A 259 -5.82 -3.03 -6.25
C ALA A 259 -6.20 -4.47 -6.65
N ALA A 260 -6.23 -5.39 -5.69
CA ALA A 260 -6.66 -6.77 -5.90
C ALA A 260 -8.15 -6.93 -6.29
N ASN A 261 -8.99 -5.89 -6.10
CA ASN A 261 -10.39 -5.93 -6.42
C ASN A 261 -10.61 -5.93 -7.96
N ARG A 262 -11.23 -7.00 -8.46
CA ARG A 262 -11.44 -7.20 -9.90
C ARG A 262 -12.37 -6.17 -10.53
N ARG A 263 -13.39 -5.71 -9.77
CA ARG A 263 -14.33 -4.71 -10.30
C ARG A 263 -13.67 -3.36 -10.48
N LEU A 264 -12.87 -2.91 -9.51
CA LEU A 264 -12.09 -1.68 -9.62
C LEU A 264 -11.16 -1.74 -10.84
N SER A 265 -10.47 -2.86 -11.01
CA SER A 265 -9.55 -3.07 -12.13
C SER A 265 -10.27 -3.03 -13.48
N ALA A 266 -11.46 -3.65 -13.58
CA ALA A 266 -12.26 -3.64 -14.80
C ALA A 266 -12.72 -2.21 -15.14
N MET A 267 -13.25 -1.46 -14.16
CA MET A 267 -13.69 -0.08 -14.37
C MET A 267 -12.53 0.83 -14.79
N MET A 268 -11.33 0.64 -14.19
CA MET A 268 -10.14 1.39 -14.60
C MET A 268 -9.69 1.04 -16.02
N ALA A 269 -9.75 -0.24 -16.40
CA ALA A 269 -9.40 -0.67 -17.74
C ALA A 269 -10.34 -0.06 -18.79
N ASP A 270 -11.64 -0.05 -18.53
CA ASP A 270 -12.64 0.56 -19.41
C ASP A 270 -12.41 2.07 -19.57
N MET A 271 -12.11 2.76 -18.48
CA MET A 271 -11.80 4.19 -18.49
C MET A 271 -10.51 4.44 -19.29
N ALA A 272 -9.44 3.75 -18.98
CA ALA A 272 -8.14 3.96 -19.62
C ALA A 272 -8.18 3.69 -21.13
N ALA A 273 -8.93 2.67 -21.57
CA ALA A 273 -9.11 2.36 -22.99
C ALA A 273 -9.72 3.53 -23.78
N ARG A 274 -10.66 4.28 -23.18
CA ARG A 274 -11.26 5.47 -23.79
C ARG A 274 -10.26 6.61 -24.00
N HIS A 275 -9.17 6.63 -23.22
CA HIS A 275 -8.09 7.62 -23.30
C HIS A 275 -6.84 7.09 -24.02
N SER A 276 -6.94 5.95 -24.70
CA SER A 276 -5.78 5.27 -25.34
C SER A 276 -4.62 5.10 -24.36
N ALA A 277 -4.93 4.80 -23.11
CA ALA A 277 -4.01 4.48 -22.03
C ALA A 277 -4.15 3.01 -21.63
N ARG A 278 -3.12 2.46 -21.00
CA ARG A 278 -3.15 1.11 -20.46
C ARG A 278 -3.22 1.11 -18.93
N VAL A 279 -3.78 0.05 -18.37
CA VAL A 279 -3.75 -0.19 -16.91
C VAL A 279 -2.75 -1.29 -16.60
N THR A 280 -1.94 -1.07 -15.58
CA THR A 280 -1.00 -2.07 -15.05
C THR A 280 -1.19 -2.23 -13.55
N MET A 281 -0.92 -3.43 -13.03
CA MET A 281 -0.97 -3.75 -11.61
C MET A 281 0.16 -4.71 -11.26
N ALA A 282 0.75 -4.54 -10.08
CA ALA A 282 1.69 -5.51 -9.55
C ALA A 282 0.98 -6.87 -9.31
N PRO A 283 1.71 -8.00 -9.42
CA PRO A 283 1.17 -9.31 -9.05
C PRO A 283 0.59 -9.31 -7.64
N LEU A 284 -0.50 -10.04 -7.42
CA LEU A 284 -1.25 -10.08 -6.15
C LEU A 284 -0.36 -10.37 -4.92
N ALA A 285 0.67 -11.20 -5.10
CA ALA A 285 1.64 -11.52 -4.03
C ALA A 285 2.35 -10.27 -3.46
N TYR A 286 2.45 -9.20 -4.25
CA TYR A 286 3.14 -7.95 -3.93
C TYR A 286 2.22 -6.72 -3.87
N SER A 287 0.91 -6.91 -3.98
CA SER A 287 -0.06 -5.80 -3.93
C SER A 287 -0.31 -5.29 -2.50
N GLY A 288 -0.16 -6.17 -1.50
CA GLY A 288 -0.21 -5.79 -0.08
C GLY A 288 1.15 -5.42 0.48
N ASP A 289 1.17 -5.03 1.76
CA ASP A 289 2.41 -4.68 2.48
C ASP A 289 3.39 -5.84 2.47
N CYS A 290 4.63 -5.57 2.08
CA CYS A 290 5.70 -6.57 2.00
C CYS A 290 7.08 -5.93 2.12
N GLY A 291 8.06 -6.70 2.61
CA GLY A 291 9.45 -6.25 2.75
C GLY A 291 10.10 -5.90 1.40
N ALA A 292 9.65 -6.52 0.30
CA ALA A 292 10.21 -6.31 -1.03
C ALA A 292 10.06 -4.84 -1.51
N GLN A 293 8.95 -4.17 -1.17
CA GLN A 293 8.76 -2.75 -1.51
C GLN A 293 9.77 -1.85 -0.79
N ILE A 294 10.12 -2.21 0.44
CA ILE A 294 11.12 -1.48 1.24
C ILE A 294 12.53 -1.81 0.76
N ALA A 295 12.82 -3.08 0.50
CA ALA A 295 14.12 -3.51 -0.01
C ALA A 295 14.44 -2.89 -1.38
N TRP A 296 13.52 -2.96 -2.33
CA TRP A 296 13.73 -2.39 -3.66
C TRP A 296 13.92 -0.86 -3.63
N THR A 297 13.05 -0.17 -2.90
CA THR A 297 13.21 1.29 -2.75
C THR A 297 14.52 1.61 -2.02
N GLY A 298 14.94 0.78 -1.07
CA GLY A 298 16.25 0.85 -0.43
C GLY A 298 17.42 0.71 -1.42
N VAL A 299 17.31 -0.18 -2.41
CA VAL A 299 18.29 -0.29 -3.51
C VAL A 299 18.41 1.03 -4.27
N LEU A 300 17.27 1.62 -4.64
CA LEU A 300 17.22 2.88 -5.40
C LEU A 300 17.78 4.06 -4.58
N ALA A 301 17.37 4.15 -3.31
CA ALA A 301 17.76 5.20 -2.38
C ALA A 301 19.28 5.14 -2.10
N LEU A 302 19.81 3.97 -1.77
CA LEU A 302 21.24 3.80 -1.48
C LEU A 302 22.12 4.11 -2.70
N ARG A 303 21.69 3.73 -3.91
CA ARG A 303 22.37 4.12 -5.15
C ARG A 303 22.41 5.62 -5.38
N SER A 304 21.47 6.34 -4.83
CA SER A 304 21.36 7.80 -4.88
C SER A 304 22.04 8.49 -3.70
N GLY A 305 22.76 7.73 -2.86
CA GLY A 305 23.47 8.26 -1.68
C GLY A 305 22.58 8.58 -0.50
N ILE A 306 21.35 8.00 -0.44
CA ILE A 306 20.42 8.21 0.68
C ILE A 306 20.64 7.12 1.72
N GLU A 307 21.14 7.52 2.87
CA GLU A 307 21.30 6.72 4.08
C GLU A 307 21.12 7.60 5.31
N VAL A 308 20.97 7.01 6.47
CA VAL A 308 20.82 7.74 7.74
C VAL A 308 21.70 7.09 8.82
N PRO A 309 22.41 7.88 9.65
CA PRO A 309 23.07 7.37 10.83
C PRO A 309 22.06 6.70 11.78
N VAL A 310 22.50 5.64 12.47
CA VAL A 310 21.60 4.88 13.37
C VAL A 310 21.01 5.78 14.45
N GLU A 311 21.78 6.71 14.99
CA GLU A 311 21.37 7.71 15.99
C GLU A 311 20.28 8.67 15.50
N ASP A 312 20.27 8.97 14.18
CA ASP A 312 19.30 9.88 13.55
C ASP A 312 18.10 9.14 12.93
N SER A 313 18.11 7.83 12.95
CA SER A 313 17.11 6.98 12.32
C SER A 313 15.81 6.91 13.13
N LYS A 314 15.03 7.97 13.13
CA LYS A 314 13.70 8.05 13.77
C LYS A 314 12.60 7.40 12.91
N VAL A 315 11.40 7.25 13.47
CA VAL A 315 10.19 6.89 12.73
C VAL A 315 9.27 8.09 12.59
N LEU A 316 8.59 8.21 11.44
CA LEU A 316 7.75 9.35 11.09
C LEU A 316 6.33 8.85 10.76
N GLN A 317 5.42 8.87 11.76
CA GLN A 317 4.06 8.35 11.62
C GLN A 317 3.24 9.04 10.52
N SER A 318 3.53 10.31 10.24
CA SER A 318 2.78 11.14 9.27
C SER A 318 3.66 11.64 8.12
N TRP A 319 4.60 10.81 7.67
CA TRP A 319 5.53 11.18 6.59
C TRP A 319 4.83 11.17 5.23
N ARG A 320 4.39 12.33 4.77
CA ARG A 320 3.71 12.48 3.48
C ARG A 320 4.64 12.16 2.31
N LEU A 321 4.16 11.38 1.35
CA LEU A 321 4.93 10.95 0.18
C LEU A 321 5.30 12.11 -0.78
N ASP A 322 4.47 13.15 -0.85
CA ASP A 322 4.68 14.35 -1.68
C ASP A 322 5.81 15.28 -1.16
N ARG A 323 6.36 14.96 0.01
CA ARG A 323 7.53 15.64 0.62
C ARG A 323 8.81 14.82 0.51
N VAL A 324 8.78 13.68 -0.19
CA VAL A 324 9.95 12.81 -0.40
C VAL A 324 10.55 13.13 -1.75
N ASP A 325 11.85 13.46 -1.75
CA ASP A 325 12.62 13.62 -2.97
C ASP A 325 12.95 12.24 -3.57
N ILE A 326 12.81 12.13 -4.89
CA ILE A 326 12.99 10.89 -5.65
C ILE A 326 14.12 11.10 -6.68
N PRO A 327 15.38 11.15 -6.22
CA PRO A 327 16.51 11.51 -7.10
C PRO A 327 16.88 10.42 -8.12
N TRP A 328 16.39 9.19 -7.93
CA TRP A 328 16.62 8.06 -8.85
C TRP A 328 15.70 8.03 -10.08
N ARG A 329 14.75 8.96 -10.17
CA ARG A 329 13.93 9.15 -11.35
C ARG A 329 14.36 10.42 -12.08
N SER A 330 14.75 10.29 -13.33
CA SER A 330 15.12 11.41 -14.24
C SER A 330 13.92 11.92 -15.01
#